data_f035a50f7847e490400819a2619360fb
#
_entry.id   f035a50f7847e490400819a2619360fb
#
_cell.length_a   1.000
_cell.length_b   1.000
_cell.length_c   1.000
_cell.angle_alpha   90.00
_cell.angle_beta   90.00
_cell.angle_gamma   90.00
#
_symmetry.space_group_name_H-M   'P 1'
#
loop_
_entity.id
_entity.type
_entity.pdbx_description
1 polymer ?
#
loop_
_entity_poly.entity_id
_entity_poly.type
_entity_poly.pdbx_seq_one_letter_code
_entity_poly.pdbx_strand_id
1 'polypeptide(L)'
;MGILDGKVVIVTGASRGIGAEISRRFAEVGAAVAVAARSAGPGTSPLPGTIGETVDLIRADGGTAVALQVDLSRPEDRERLVAEATAELGPADILVNNAAVTYFAPVTDFRERRYDLMFDVQVKAAFQLAQLVVPGMQRSGRGWILNISSGAARHPTLPPTERAAAGGTVYGMVKAALERFSTGLAAELYSDNIAVNALSPNKAVPTPGTIYHQLTTEDDPNNEPREVFAEAALMLCSAEPKTLTGRVAYSQDLLAELGVPQPARR
;
A
#
# COMPACT_ATOMS: atom_id res chain seq x y z
N MET A 1 -23.34 8.97 6.66
CA MET A 1 -22.94 8.02 5.61
C MET A 1 -21.51 8.37 5.23
N GLY A 2 -20.59 7.43 5.37
CA GLY A 2 -19.17 7.64 5.05
C GLY A 2 -18.92 7.59 3.54
N ILE A 3 -17.81 8.16 3.08
CA ILE A 3 -17.46 8.22 1.65
C ILE A 3 -17.21 6.82 1.04
N LEU A 4 -16.86 5.82 1.88
CA LEU A 4 -16.66 4.41 1.49
C LEU A 4 -17.73 3.46 2.05
N ASP A 5 -18.91 3.96 2.44
CA ASP A 5 -20.00 3.10 2.91
C ASP A 5 -20.32 2.00 1.90
N GLY A 6 -20.36 0.74 2.39
CA GLY A 6 -20.63 -0.44 1.58
C GLY A 6 -19.50 -0.89 0.66
N LYS A 7 -18.30 -0.30 0.76
CA LYS A 7 -17.12 -0.70 -0.01
C LYS A 7 -16.31 -1.75 0.73
N VAL A 8 -15.83 -2.73 0.00
CA VAL A 8 -14.89 -3.77 0.48
C VAL A 8 -13.48 -3.43 0.04
N VAL A 9 -12.56 -3.41 1.01
CA VAL A 9 -11.16 -3.04 0.78
C VAL A 9 -10.23 -4.18 1.21
N ILE A 10 -9.29 -4.55 0.37
CA ILE A 10 -8.17 -5.42 0.74
C ILE A 10 -6.92 -4.55 0.90
N VAL A 11 -6.29 -4.57 2.08
CA VAL A 11 -5.03 -3.86 2.35
C VAL A 11 -3.94 -4.87 2.70
N THR A 12 -2.91 -4.95 1.87
CA THR A 12 -1.76 -5.83 2.12
C THR A 12 -0.69 -5.14 2.97
N GLY A 13 0.03 -5.91 3.80
CA GLY A 13 1.03 -5.33 4.71
C GLY A 13 0.41 -4.46 5.81
N ALA A 14 -0.82 -4.77 6.23
CA ALA A 14 -1.65 -3.93 7.09
C ALA A 14 -1.50 -4.24 8.59
N SER A 15 -0.50 -4.99 9.01
CA SER A 15 -0.23 -5.26 10.44
C SER A 15 0.37 -4.07 11.20
N ARG A 16 0.85 -3.04 10.51
CA ARG A 16 1.56 -1.88 11.09
C ARG A 16 1.76 -0.75 10.08
N GLY A 17 2.22 0.40 10.58
CA GLY A 17 2.69 1.52 9.75
C GLY A 17 1.62 2.06 8.80
N ILE A 18 2.02 2.35 7.57
CA ILE A 18 1.14 2.94 6.53
C ILE A 18 -0.09 2.05 6.25
N GLY A 19 0.11 0.73 6.13
CA GLY A 19 -0.99 -0.18 5.83
C GLY A 19 -2.04 -0.26 6.94
N ALA A 20 -1.63 -0.25 8.21
CA ALA A 20 -2.54 -0.19 9.35
C ALA A 20 -3.29 1.14 9.39
N GLU A 21 -2.62 2.27 9.12
CA GLU A 21 -3.26 3.59 9.12
C GLU A 21 -4.26 3.75 7.98
N ILE A 22 -3.92 3.29 6.76
CA ILE A 22 -4.87 3.24 5.64
C ILE A 22 -6.09 2.40 6.01
N SER A 23 -5.88 1.22 6.60
CA SER A 23 -6.97 0.33 7.01
C SER A 23 -7.92 1.00 8.01
N ARG A 24 -7.37 1.69 9.03
CA ARG A 24 -8.16 2.44 10.01
C ARG A 24 -8.92 3.59 9.35
N ARG A 25 -8.22 4.41 8.55
CA ARG A 25 -8.83 5.58 7.90
C ARG A 25 -9.97 5.18 6.96
N PHE A 26 -9.81 4.09 6.19
CA PHE A 26 -10.86 3.62 5.29
C PHE A 26 -12.05 3.04 6.06
N ALA A 27 -11.81 2.32 7.16
CA ALA A 27 -12.89 1.84 8.03
C ALA A 27 -13.66 2.99 8.72
N GLU A 28 -12.98 4.05 9.16
CA GLU A 28 -13.60 5.26 9.73
C GLU A 28 -14.61 5.91 8.78
N VAL A 29 -14.41 5.78 7.47
CA VAL A 29 -15.31 6.35 6.46
C VAL A 29 -16.23 5.31 5.83
N GLY A 30 -16.43 4.16 6.51
CA GLY A 30 -17.49 3.20 6.24
C GLY A 30 -17.08 1.95 5.46
N ALA A 31 -15.81 1.78 5.10
CA ALA A 31 -15.37 0.57 4.41
C ALA A 31 -15.33 -0.66 5.32
N ALA A 32 -15.62 -1.85 4.75
CA ALA A 32 -15.27 -3.14 5.34
C ALA A 32 -13.87 -3.55 4.87
N VAL A 33 -12.93 -3.77 5.82
CA VAL A 33 -11.51 -3.90 5.50
C VAL A 33 -10.97 -5.30 5.79
N ALA A 34 -10.40 -5.96 4.79
CA ALA A 34 -9.57 -7.15 4.94
C ALA A 34 -8.13 -6.71 5.23
N VAL A 35 -7.70 -6.87 6.47
CA VAL A 35 -6.37 -6.52 7.00
C VAL A 35 -5.45 -7.71 6.78
N ALA A 36 -4.57 -7.64 5.77
CA ALA A 36 -3.77 -8.77 5.32
C ALA A 36 -2.28 -8.58 5.57
N ALA A 37 -1.63 -9.51 6.26
CA ALA A 37 -0.17 -9.58 6.42
C ALA A 37 0.28 -10.95 6.96
N ARG A 38 1.60 -11.16 7.05
CA ARG A 38 2.20 -12.37 7.64
C ARG A 38 2.09 -12.42 9.17
N SER A 39 2.12 -11.26 9.83
CA SER A 39 2.18 -11.15 11.29
C SER A 39 0.80 -11.29 11.89
N ALA A 40 0.39 -12.54 12.16
CA ALA A 40 -0.94 -12.85 12.71
C ALA A 40 -1.02 -12.65 14.23
N GLY A 41 0.06 -12.89 14.96
CA GLY A 41 0.10 -12.79 16.42
C GLY A 41 1.45 -12.29 16.95
N PRO A 42 1.55 -12.02 18.26
CA PRO A 42 2.79 -11.60 18.92
C PRO A 42 3.92 -12.60 18.66
N GLY A 43 5.13 -12.09 18.42
CA GLY A 43 6.33 -12.92 18.20
C GLY A 43 6.47 -13.49 16.79
N THR A 44 5.50 -13.31 15.88
CA THR A 44 5.58 -13.77 14.49
C THR A 44 6.46 -12.86 13.60
N SER A 45 6.89 -11.72 14.13
CA SER A 45 7.77 -10.75 13.47
C SER A 45 8.69 -10.09 14.49
N PRO A 46 9.94 -9.73 14.13
CA PRO A 46 10.80 -8.91 14.99
C PRO A 46 10.31 -7.48 15.15
N LEU A 47 9.39 -7.04 14.29
CA LEU A 47 8.80 -5.70 14.35
C LEU A 47 7.45 -5.73 15.08
N PRO A 48 7.11 -4.70 15.87
CA PRO A 48 5.83 -4.61 16.55
C PRO A 48 4.66 -4.45 15.58
N GLY A 49 3.45 -4.86 16.02
CA GLY A 49 2.21 -4.77 15.27
C GLY A 49 1.81 -6.08 14.59
N THR A 50 0.52 -6.41 14.70
CA THR A 50 -0.11 -7.61 14.12
C THR A 50 -1.39 -7.24 13.36
N ILE A 51 -1.89 -8.15 12.51
CA ILE A 51 -3.20 -7.95 11.85
C ILE A 51 -4.33 -7.96 12.86
N GLY A 52 -4.22 -8.76 13.93
CA GLY A 52 -5.20 -8.78 15.03
C GLY A 52 -5.31 -7.43 15.72
N GLU A 53 -4.18 -6.83 16.14
CA GLU A 53 -4.17 -5.49 16.75
C GLU A 53 -4.79 -4.42 15.84
N THR A 54 -4.50 -4.46 14.53
CA THR A 54 -5.12 -3.52 13.58
C THR A 54 -6.63 -3.71 13.49
N VAL A 55 -7.10 -4.96 13.43
CA VAL A 55 -8.53 -5.27 13.40
C VAL A 55 -9.23 -4.86 14.70
N ASP A 56 -8.60 -5.11 15.85
CA ASP A 56 -9.15 -4.76 17.16
C ASP A 56 -9.32 -3.24 17.30
N LEU A 57 -8.34 -2.45 16.84
CA LEU A 57 -8.43 -0.99 16.80
C LEU A 57 -9.59 -0.51 15.91
N ILE A 58 -9.71 -1.08 14.70
CA ILE A 58 -10.81 -0.72 13.78
C ILE A 58 -12.17 -1.03 14.41
N ARG A 59 -12.32 -2.20 15.04
CA ARG A 59 -13.58 -2.63 15.68
C ARG A 59 -13.90 -1.80 16.92
N ALA A 60 -12.89 -1.43 17.70
CA ALA A 60 -13.08 -0.55 18.86
C ALA A 60 -13.58 0.84 18.44
N ASP A 61 -13.18 1.34 17.27
CA ASP A 61 -13.67 2.58 16.68
C ASP A 61 -15.03 2.41 15.94
N GLY A 62 -15.66 1.22 16.02
CA GLY A 62 -16.96 0.91 15.40
C GLY A 62 -16.91 0.51 13.92
N GLY A 63 -15.73 0.35 13.35
CA GLY A 63 -15.54 -0.08 11.96
C GLY A 63 -15.65 -1.60 11.75
N THR A 64 -15.68 -2.02 10.50
CA THR A 64 -15.74 -3.44 10.09
C THR A 64 -14.39 -3.89 9.54
N ALA A 65 -13.80 -4.93 10.12
CA ALA A 65 -12.55 -5.50 9.60
C ALA A 65 -12.43 -6.99 9.91
N VAL A 66 -11.68 -7.70 9.04
CA VAL A 66 -11.26 -9.11 9.23
C VAL A 66 -9.74 -9.23 9.10
N ALA A 67 -9.14 -10.13 9.87
CA ALA A 67 -7.71 -10.40 9.84
C ALA A 67 -7.42 -11.61 8.96
N LEU A 68 -6.64 -11.44 7.89
CA LEU A 68 -6.28 -12.51 6.95
C LEU A 68 -4.76 -12.70 6.92
N GLN A 69 -4.30 -13.83 7.41
CA GLN A 69 -2.87 -14.16 7.39
C GLN A 69 -2.44 -14.59 5.99
N VAL A 70 -1.43 -13.89 5.41
CA VAL A 70 -0.95 -14.16 4.06
C VAL A 70 0.55 -13.95 3.94
N ASP A 71 1.24 -14.84 3.26
CA ASP A 71 2.61 -14.63 2.77
C ASP A 71 2.58 -14.38 1.26
N LEU A 72 2.74 -13.12 0.87
CA LEU A 72 2.66 -12.71 -0.54
C LEU A 72 3.81 -13.22 -1.41
N SER A 73 4.84 -13.87 -0.86
CA SER A 73 5.84 -14.59 -1.64
C SER A 73 5.29 -15.91 -2.23
N ARG A 74 4.12 -16.37 -1.74
CA ARG A 74 3.50 -17.63 -2.12
C ARG A 74 2.27 -17.40 -3.00
N PRO A 75 2.22 -17.91 -4.23
CA PRO A 75 1.09 -17.72 -5.14
C PRO A 75 -0.24 -18.19 -4.56
N GLU A 76 -0.25 -19.38 -3.92
CA GLU A 76 -1.44 -19.97 -3.30
C GLU A 76 -2.03 -19.09 -2.18
N ASP A 77 -1.20 -18.36 -1.45
CA ASP A 77 -1.67 -17.43 -0.43
C ASP A 77 -2.33 -16.17 -1.03
N ARG A 78 -1.91 -15.72 -2.20
CA ARG A 78 -2.53 -14.59 -2.91
C ARG A 78 -3.94 -14.94 -3.39
N GLU A 79 -4.13 -16.15 -3.94
CA GLU A 79 -5.44 -16.67 -4.34
C GLU A 79 -6.36 -16.84 -3.13
N ARG A 80 -5.85 -17.45 -2.05
CA ARG A 80 -6.57 -17.63 -0.80
C ARG A 80 -6.99 -16.31 -0.17
N LEU A 81 -6.11 -15.28 -0.16
CA LEU A 81 -6.44 -13.95 0.35
C LEU A 81 -7.70 -13.38 -0.30
N VAL A 82 -7.76 -13.38 -1.64
CA VAL A 82 -8.90 -12.81 -2.36
C VAL A 82 -10.16 -13.65 -2.15
N ALA A 83 -10.04 -14.98 -2.12
CA ALA A 83 -11.15 -15.87 -1.86
C ALA A 83 -11.74 -15.69 -0.46
N GLU A 84 -10.88 -15.66 0.59
CA GLU A 84 -11.31 -15.45 1.98
C GLU A 84 -11.90 -14.05 2.19
N ALA A 85 -11.27 -13.00 1.66
CA ALA A 85 -11.81 -11.65 1.73
C ALA A 85 -13.19 -11.55 1.08
N THR A 86 -13.37 -12.21 -0.07
CA THR A 86 -14.66 -12.24 -0.78
C THR A 86 -15.72 -13.02 0.00
N ALA A 87 -15.35 -14.12 0.65
CA ALA A 87 -16.28 -14.92 1.46
C ALA A 87 -16.75 -14.17 2.72
N GLU A 88 -15.86 -13.43 3.38
CA GLU A 88 -16.12 -12.71 4.63
C GLU A 88 -16.81 -11.35 4.43
N LEU A 89 -16.42 -10.59 3.39
CA LEU A 89 -16.83 -9.20 3.23
C LEU A 89 -17.56 -8.92 1.90
N GLY A 90 -17.45 -9.81 0.94
CA GLY A 90 -17.91 -9.59 -0.43
C GLY A 90 -16.77 -9.26 -1.41
N PRO A 91 -17.10 -9.08 -2.69
CA PRO A 91 -16.12 -8.75 -3.74
C PRO A 91 -15.39 -7.44 -3.43
N ALA A 92 -14.08 -7.40 -3.63
CA ALA A 92 -13.28 -6.22 -3.37
C ALA A 92 -13.60 -5.08 -4.36
N ASP A 93 -13.97 -3.92 -3.84
CA ASP A 93 -14.07 -2.66 -4.59
C ASP A 93 -12.72 -1.96 -4.68
N ILE A 94 -11.88 -2.12 -3.67
CA ILE A 94 -10.58 -1.44 -3.54
C ILE A 94 -9.50 -2.45 -3.17
N LEU A 95 -8.36 -2.40 -3.89
CA LEU A 95 -7.14 -3.14 -3.56
C LEU A 95 -6.01 -2.17 -3.25
N VAL A 96 -5.43 -2.25 -2.05
CA VAL A 96 -4.23 -1.49 -1.66
C VAL A 96 -3.05 -2.43 -1.53
N ASN A 97 -2.14 -2.39 -2.51
CA ASN A 97 -0.87 -3.09 -2.52
C ASN A 97 0.17 -2.28 -1.75
N ASN A 98 0.20 -2.47 -0.42
CA ASN A 98 1.12 -1.76 0.47
C ASN A 98 2.24 -2.66 1.01
N ALA A 99 2.09 -3.98 1.00
CA ALA A 99 3.11 -4.88 1.52
C ALA A 99 4.48 -4.65 0.87
N ALA A 100 5.51 -4.55 1.70
CA ALA A 100 6.88 -4.39 1.26
C ALA A 100 7.85 -5.23 2.09
N VAL A 101 8.91 -5.68 1.45
CA VAL A 101 10.13 -6.19 2.07
C VAL A 101 11.30 -5.42 1.46
N THR A 102 12.18 -4.91 2.31
CA THR A 102 13.23 -3.98 1.86
C THR A 102 14.60 -4.48 2.31
N TYR A 103 15.53 -4.48 1.38
CA TYR A 103 16.95 -4.69 1.63
C TYR A 103 17.75 -3.62 0.90
N PHE A 104 18.80 -3.14 1.56
CA PHE A 104 19.74 -2.18 0.98
C PHE A 104 21.13 -2.82 0.95
N ALA A 105 21.75 -2.83 -0.22
CA ALA A 105 23.13 -3.21 -0.44
C ALA A 105 23.57 -2.74 -1.84
N PRO A 106 24.85 -2.51 -2.10
CA PRO A 106 25.38 -2.34 -3.45
C PRO A 106 24.99 -3.53 -4.34
N VAL A 107 24.78 -3.28 -5.64
CA VAL A 107 24.39 -4.35 -6.58
C VAL A 107 25.38 -5.50 -6.59
N THR A 108 26.69 -5.20 -6.46
CA THR A 108 27.76 -6.21 -6.38
C THR A 108 27.64 -7.19 -5.22
N ASP A 109 26.99 -6.76 -4.11
CA ASP A 109 26.85 -7.54 -2.87
C ASP A 109 25.40 -7.97 -2.63
N PHE A 110 24.51 -7.65 -3.56
CA PHE A 110 23.09 -7.93 -3.40
C PHE A 110 22.78 -9.41 -3.62
N ARG A 111 22.23 -10.07 -2.61
CA ARG A 111 21.91 -11.50 -2.67
C ARG A 111 20.69 -11.76 -3.56
N GLU A 112 20.80 -12.65 -4.55
CA GLU A 112 19.74 -13.02 -5.50
C GLU A 112 18.41 -13.37 -4.80
N ARG A 113 18.45 -14.22 -3.77
CA ARG A 113 17.26 -14.55 -2.98
C ARG A 113 16.53 -13.34 -2.39
N ARG A 114 17.25 -12.26 -2.04
CA ARG A 114 16.64 -11.02 -1.54
C ARG A 114 16.03 -10.21 -2.68
N TYR A 115 16.67 -10.22 -3.84
CA TYR A 115 16.16 -9.62 -5.06
C TYR A 115 14.82 -10.27 -5.44
N ASP A 116 14.79 -11.59 -5.57
CA ASP A 116 13.59 -12.37 -5.91
C ASP A 116 12.46 -12.09 -4.92
N LEU A 117 12.74 -12.14 -3.62
CA LEU A 117 11.74 -11.88 -2.58
C LEU A 117 11.15 -10.47 -2.68
N MET A 118 11.98 -9.45 -2.99
CA MET A 118 11.49 -8.08 -3.16
C MET A 118 10.57 -7.95 -4.36
N PHE A 119 10.91 -8.58 -5.49
CA PHE A 119 10.07 -8.59 -6.68
C PHE A 119 8.80 -9.43 -6.49
N ASP A 120 8.90 -10.60 -5.87
CA ASP A 120 7.74 -11.45 -5.59
C ASP A 120 6.69 -10.75 -4.72
N VAL A 121 7.13 -10.11 -3.64
CA VAL A 121 6.22 -9.48 -2.67
C VAL A 121 5.64 -8.18 -3.18
N GLN A 122 6.39 -7.36 -3.92
CA GLN A 122 5.98 -5.99 -4.26
C GLN A 122 5.51 -5.82 -5.70
N VAL A 123 6.03 -6.60 -6.65
CA VAL A 123 5.67 -6.48 -8.08
C VAL A 123 4.76 -7.61 -8.50
N LYS A 124 5.21 -8.86 -8.35
CA LYS A 124 4.45 -10.02 -8.79
C LYS A 124 3.17 -10.21 -8.00
N ALA A 125 3.20 -9.97 -6.68
CA ALA A 125 1.98 -10.02 -5.88
C ALA A 125 0.97 -8.95 -6.29
N ALA A 126 1.39 -7.70 -6.51
CA ALA A 126 0.50 -6.64 -6.99
C ALA A 126 -0.13 -6.99 -8.35
N PHE A 127 0.66 -7.55 -9.27
CA PHE A 127 0.17 -8.03 -10.57
C PHE A 127 -0.87 -9.14 -10.40
N GLN A 128 -0.59 -10.19 -9.62
CA GLN A 128 -1.51 -11.32 -9.45
C GLN A 128 -2.76 -10.95 -8.65
N LEU A 129 -2.64 -10.13 -7.61
CA LEU A 129 -3.81 -9.64 -6.87
C LEU A 129 -4.72 -8.80 -7.76
N ALA A 130 -4.15 -7.96 -8.65
CA ALA A 130 -4.94 -7.24 -9.64
C ALA A 130 -5.70 -8.21 -10.58
N GLN A 131 -5.04 -9.26 -11.10
CA GLN A 131 -5.70 -10.27 -11.92
C GLN A 131 -6.88 -10.95 -11.20
N LEU A 132 -6.78 -11.15 -9.89
CA LEU A 132 -7.82 -11.80 -9.09
C LEU A 132 -9.00 -10.88 -8.76
N VAL A 133 -8.78 -9.58 -8.53
CA VAL A 133 -9.86 -8.65 -8.13
C VAL A 133 -10.53 -7.97 -9.32
N VAL A 134 -9.81 -7.70 -10.42
CA VAL A 134 -10.31 -6.96 -11.60
C VAL A 134 -11.60 -7.57 -12.17
N PRO A 135 -11.76 -8.90 -12.33
CA PRO A 135 -13.02 -9.46 -12.84
C PRO A 135 -14.24 -9.13 -11.97
N GLY A 136 -14.06 -9.00 -10.65
CA GLY A 136 -15.10 -8.53 -9.71
C GLY A 136 -15.43 -7.06 -9.94
N MET A 137 -14.43 -6.21 -10.04
CA MET A 137 -14.56 -4.77 -10.30
C MET A 137 -15.23 -4.49 -11.66
N GLN A 138 -14.90 -5.26 -12.69
CA GLN A 138 -15.56 -5.17 -14.01
C GLN A 138 -17.05 -5.50 -13.92
N ARG A 139 -17.43 -6.55 -13.20
CA ARG A 139 -18.84 -6.88 -12.99
C ARG A 139 -19.61 -5.82 -12.22
N SER A 140 -18.97 -5.13 -11.27
CA SER A 140 -19.58 -4.02 -10.52
C SER A 140 -19.56 -2.68 -11.28
N GLY A 141 -18.85 -2.61 -12.41
CA GLY A 141 -18.75 -1.42 -13.27
C GLY A 141 -17.84 -0.32 -12.71
N ARG A 142 -17.07 -0.61 -11.64
CA ARG A 142 -16.05 0.29 -11.09
C ARG A 142 -15.13 -0.38 -10.08
N GLY A 143 -13.95 0.21 -9.85
CA GLY A 143 -13.01 -0.25 -8.85
C GLY A 143 -11.80 0.68 -8.69
N TRP A 144 -10.97 0.40 -7.68
CA TRP A 144 -9.77 1.17 -7.41
C TRP A 144 -8.61 0.26 -7.01
N ILE A 145 -7.46 0.44 -7.61
CA ILE A 145 -6.21 -0.25 -7.26
C ILE A 145 -5.18 0.82 -6.90
N LEU A 146 -4.67 0.75 -5.68
CA LEU A 146 -3.63 1.64 -5.19
C LEU A 146 -2.35 0.86 -4.88
N ASN A 147 -1.27 1.22 -5.54
CA ASN A 147 0.05 0.64 -5.33
C ASN A 147 0.93 1.61 -4.54
N ILE A 148 1.45 1.19 -3.37
CA ILE A 148 2.29 2.05 -2.54
C ILE A 148 3.72 2.01 -3.05
N SER A 149 4.15 3.15 -3.61
CA SER A 149 5.48 3.37 -4.16
C SER A 149 6.41 4.05 -3.14
N SER A 150 7.43 4.72 -3.63
CA SER A 150 8.45 5.42 -2.84
C SER A 150 9.19 6.42 -3.72
N GLY A 151 9.67 7.51 -3.13
CA GLY A 151 10.61 8.41 -3.79
C GLY A 151 11.87 7.73 -4.35
N ALA A 152 12.16 6.50 -3.93
CA ALA A 152 13.24 5.68 -4.48
C ALA A 152 13.02 5.26 -5.94
N ALA A 153 11.79 5.34 -6.46
CA ALA A 153 11.48 5.10 -7.87
C ALA A 153 12.03 6.19 -8.80
N ARG A 154 12.28 7.39 -8.28
CA ARG A 154 12.90 8.49 -9.05
C ARG A 154 14.33 8.14 -9.44
N HIS A 155 14.72 8.51 -10.65
CA HIS A 155 16.11 8.37 -11.09
C HIS A 155 17.06 9.19 -10.20
N PRO A 156 18.17 8.61 -9.70
CA PRO A 156 19.16 9.36 -8.92
C PRO A 156 19.87 10.37 -9.80
N THR A 157 20.25 11.51 -9.21
CA THR A 157 21.10 12.51 -9.87
C THR A 157 22.57 12.16 -9.70
N LEU A 158 23.42 12.67 -10.60
CA LEU A 158 24.86 12.56 -10.51
C LEU A 158 25.48 13.97 -10.34
N PRO A 159 26.46 14.15 -9.45
CA PRO A 159 27.01 13.16 -8.51
C PRO A 159 25.96 12.69 -7.47
N PRO A 160 26.04 11.42 -7.00
CA PRO A 160 25.05 10.88 -6.11
C PRO A 160 25.16 11.45 -4.70
N THR A 161 24.03 11.45 -3.97
CA THR A 161 24.06 11.63 -2.51
C THR A 161 24.61 10.37 -1.84
N GLU A 162 25.13 10.50 -0.61
CA GLU A 162 25.60 9.35 0.19
C GLU A 162 24.54 8.24 0.27
N ARG A 163 23.28 8.62 0.48
CA ARG A 163 22.16 7.69 0.53
C ARG A 163 21.93 6.96 -0.80
N ALA A 164 22.03 7.66 -1.92
CA ALA A 164 21.89 7.04 -3.24
C ALA A 164 23.04 6.06 -3.53
N ALA A 165 24.27 6.39 -3.08
CA ALA A 165 25.43 5.52 -3.22
C ALA A 165 25.43 4.30 -2.29
N ALA A 166 24.64 4.31 -1.20
CA ALA A 166 24.62 3.26 -0.18
C ALA A 166 23.84 1.99 -0.58
N GLY A 167 23.34 1.85 -1.82
CA GLY A 167 22.77 0.60 -2.32
C GLY A 167 21.24 0.54 -2.39
N GLY A 168 20.60 1.62 -2.77
CA GLY A 168 19.15 1.69 -2.99
C GLY A 168 18.65 1.19 -4.36
N THR A 169 19.54 0.74 -5.25
CA THR A 169 19.23 0.45 -6.66
C THR A 169 18.12 -0.59 -6.82
N VAL A 170 18.21 -1.74 -6.15
CA VAL A 170 17.20 -2.81 -6.28
C VAL A 170 15.84 -2.35 -5.74
N TYR A 171 15.83 -1.62 -4.62
CA TYR A 171 14.58 -1.06 -4.09
C TYR A 171 13.97 -0.04 -5.06
N GLY A 172 14.79 0.84 -5.64
CA GLY A 172 14.35 1.77 -6.68
C GLY A 172 13.77 1.08 -7.91
N MET A 173 14.43 0.00 -8.40
CA MET A 173 13.92 -0.82 -9.51
C MET A 173 12.54 -1.41 -9.21
N VAL A 174 12.36 -1.97 -8.01
CA VAL A 174 11.06 -2.55 -7.59
C VAL A 174 9.96 -1.48 -7.60
N LYS A 175 10.25 -0.29 -7.05
CA LYS A 175 9.26 0.79 -6.98
C LYS A 175 8.99 1.42 -8.36
N ALA A 176 10.00 1.57 -9.20
CA ALA A 176 9.82 2.02 -10.58
C ALA A 176 9.01 1.01 -11.41
N ALA A 177 9.26 -0.30 -11.24
CA ALA A 177 8.45 -1.35 -11.86
C ALA A 177 6.98 -1.28 -11.44
N LEU A 178 6.72 -1.03 -10.15
CA LEU A 178 5.36 -0.88 -9.61
C LEU A 178 4.66 0.37 -10.17
N GLU A 179 5.36 1.50 -10.29
CA GLU A 179 4.82 2.72 -10.93
C GLU A 179 4.50 2.50 -12.41
N ARG A 180 5.41 1.85 -13.15
CA ARG A 180 5.16 1.53 -14.56
C ARG A 180 3.99 0.55 -14.73
N PHE A 181 3.88 -0.45 -13.85
CA PHE A 181 2.72 -1.35 -13.79
C PHE A 181 1.43 -0.57 -13.56
N SER A 182 1.41 0.34 -12.58
CA SER A 182 0.24 1.15 -12.24
C SER A 182 -0.27 1.98 -13.42
N THR A 183 0.62 2.70 -14.10
CA THR A 183 0.25 3.53 -15.25
C THR A 183 -0.19 2.72 -16.46
N GLY A 184 0.43 1.55 -16.67
CA GLY A 184 0.04 0.62 -17.74
C GLY A 184 -1.34 0.02 -17.51
N LEU A 185 -1.57 -0.51 -16.31
CA LEU A 185 -2.84 -1.11 -15.94
C LEU A 185 -3.99 -0.08 -15.92
N ALA A 186 -3.71 1.17 -15.55
CA ALA A 186 -4.67 2.26 -15.62
C ALA A 186 -5.18 2.50 -17.05
N ALA A 187 -4.29 2.43 -18.03
CA ALA A 187 -4.66 2.57 -19.43
C ALA A 187 -5.50 1.39 -19.93
N GLU A 188 -5.14 0.15 -19.54
CA GLU A 188 -5.86 -1.05 -19.89
C GLU A 188 -7.30 -1.07 -19.32
N LEU A 189 -7.48 -0.60 -18.08
CA LEU A 189 -8.75 -0.66 -17.37
C LEU A 189 -9.58 0.65 -17.41
N TYR A 190 -9.14 1.62 -18.21
CA TYR A 190 -9.83 2.92 -18.30
C TYR A 190 -11.28 2.80 -18.77
N SER A 191 -11.54 1.94 -19.78
CA SER A 191 -12.90 1.69 -20.28
C SER A 191 -13.79 1.00 -19.25
N ASP A 192 -13.21 0.20 -18.36
CA ASP A 192 -13.91 -0.56 -17.33
C ASP A 192 -14.26 0.31 -16.09
N ASN A 193 -13.91 1.60 -16.11
CA ASN A 193 -14.12 2.50 -14.97
C ASN A 193 -13.39 2.02 -13.70
N ILE A 194 -12.16 1.53 -13.85
CA ILE A 194 -11.30 1.09 -12.76
C ILE A 194 -10.08 2.00 -12.69
N ALA A 195 -9.92 2.69 -11.57
CA ALA A 195 -8.77 3.53 -11.32
C ALA A 195 -7.57 2.72 -10.84
N VAL A 196 -6.39 3.00 -11.39
CA VAL A 196 -5.13 2.43 -10.91
C VAL A 196 -4.12 3.54 -10.70
N ASN A 197 -3.59 3.66 -9.49
CA ASN A 197 -2.67 4.73 -9.13
C ASN A 197 -1.47 4.19 -8.32
N ALA A 198 -0.35 4.91 -8.38
CA ALA A 198 0.77 4.74 -7.49
C ALA A 198 0.87 5.95 -6.55
N LEU A 199 1.11 5.72 -5.25
CA LEU A 199 1.24 6.76 -4.25
C LEU A 199 2.56 6.59 -3.49
N SER A 200 3.33 7.66 -3.43
CA SER A 200 4.58 7.76 -2.67
C SER A 200 4.44 8.81 -1.56
N PRO A 201 5.11 8.66 -0.42
CA PRO A 201 5.22 9.74 0.54
C PRO A 201 6.18 10.83 0.02
N ASN A 202 5.92 12.10 0.36
CA ASN A 202 6.83 13.20 0.07
C ASN A 202 8.09 13.15 0.95
N LYS A 203 7.94 12.66 2.18
CA LYS A 203 9.00 12.56 3.19
C LYS A 203 9.00 11.17 3.82
N ALA A 204 10.00 10.88 4.67
CA ALA A 204 9.99 9.63 5.41
C ALA A 204 8.75 9.56 6.32
N VAL A 205 8.06 8.42 6.31
CA VAL A 205 6.95 8.14 7.23
C VAL A 205 7.49 7.29 8.36
N PRO A 206 7.37 7.69 9.64
CA PRO A 206 7.85 6.91 10.76
C PRO A 206 6.98 5.66 10.93
N THR A 207 7.55 4.52 10.59
CA THR A 207 6.94 3.19 10.73
C THR A 207 7.94 2.26 11.40
N PRO A 208 7.50 1.16 12.01
CA PRO A 208 8.43 0.18 12.55
C PRO A 208 9.48 -0.29 11.52
N GLY A 209 9.12 -0.36 10.25
CA GLY A 209 10.04 -0.74 9.16
C GLY A 209 11.06 0.35 8.84
N THR A 210 10.65 1.62 8.70
CA THR A 210 11.56 2.72 8.40
C THR A 210 12.50 3.01 9.55
N ILE A 211 12.04 2.87 10.79
CA ILE A 211 12.86 3.01 12.01
C ILE A 211 13.88 1.86 12.09
N TYR A 212 13.45 0.62 11.86
CA TYR A 212 14.34 -0.55 11.85
C TYR A 212 15.47 -0.42 10.81
N HIS A 213 15.18 0.13 9.64
CA HIS A 213 16.17 0.41 8.60
C HIS A 213 16.92 1.74 8.79
N GLN A 214 16.74 2.43 9.92
CA GLN A 214 17.39 3.70 10.24
C GLN A 214 17.18 4.78 9.16
N LEU A 215 16.03 4.75 8.50
CA LEU A 215 15.67 5.74 7.46
C LEU A 215 15.12 7.03 8.08
N THR A 216 14.60 6.93 9.29
CA THR A 216 14.12 8.04 10.13
C THR A 216 14.01 7.57 11.58
N THR A 217 13.70 8.51 12.50
CA THR A 217 13.31 8.24 13.88
C THR A 217 11.86 8.66 14.11
N GLU A 218 11.22 8.22 15.19
CA GLU A 218 9.82 8.58 15.49
C GLU A 218 9.64 10.11 15.61
N ASP A 219 10.61 10.79 16.20
CA ASP A 219 10.55 12.22 16.57
C ASP A 219 11.22 13.15 15.53
N ASP A 220 11.61 12.65 14.35
CA ASP A 220 12.20 13.52 13.31
C ASP A 220 11.14 14.53 12.85
N PRO A 221 11.38 15.86 13.01
CA PRO A 221 10.43 16.90 12.62
C PRO A 221 10.19 16.95 11.11
N ASN A 222 11.04 16.32 10.32
CA ASN A 222 10.86 16.23 8.86
C ASN A 222 10.00 15.06 8.42
N ASN A 223 9.53 14.23 9.34
CA ASN A 223 8.65 13.10 9.00
C ASN A 223 7.32 13.58 8.41
N GLU A 224 6.80 12.76 7.52
CA GLU A 224 5.41 12.85 7.10
C GLU A 224 4.53 12.01 8.05
N PRO A 225 3.46 12.60 8.63
CA PRO A 225 2.50 11.84 9.42
C PRO A 225 1.82 10.73 8.61
N ARG A 226 1.60 9.57 9.23
CA ARG A 226 0.90 8.43 8.60
C ARG A 226 -0.52 8.81 8.15
N GLU A 227 -1.17 9.67 8.90
CA GLU A 227 -2.50 10.20 8.66
C GLU A 227 -2.58 10.98 7.35
N VAL A 228 -1.56 11.78 7.04
CA VAL A 228 -1.46 12.54 5.78
C VAL A 228 -1.39 11.58 4.59
N PHE A 229 -0.59 10.53 4.72
CA PHE A 229 -0.48 9.50 3.68
C PHE A 229 -1.80 8.73 3.50
N ALA A 230 -2.46 8.34 4.60
CA ALA A 230 -3.74 7.64 4.55
C ALA A 230 -4.87 8.50 3.94
N GLU A 231 -4.87 9.81 4.20
CA GLU A 231 -5.81 10.73 3.58
C GLU A 231 -5.60 10.84 2.06
N ALA A 232 -4.35 10.96 1.61
CA ALA A 232 -4.03 10.95 0.18
C ALA A 232 -4.44 9.63 -0.49
N ALA A 233 -4.24 8.49 0.18
CA ALA A 233 -4.71 7.19 -0.27
C ALA A 233 -6.24 7.15 -0.40
N LEU A 234 -6.97 7.72 0.58
CA LEU A 234 -8.42 7.83 0.54
C LEU A 234 -8.89 8.63 -0.68
N MET A 235 -8.26 9.77 -0.98
CA MET A 235 -8.63 10.59 -2.16
C MET A 235 -8.50 9.79 -3.46
N LEU A 236 -7.43 9.02 -3.64
CA LEU A 236 -7.22 8.19 -4.83
C LEU A 236 -8.19 7.00 -4.92
N CYS A 237 -8.73 6.52 -3.80
CA CYS A 237 -9.62 5.37 -3.74
C CYS A 237 -11.11 5.72 -3.57
N SER A 238 -11.47 7.01 -3.52
CA SER A 238 -12.85 7.47 -3.39
C SER A 238 -13.31 8.39 -4.51
N ALA A 239 -12.37 9.00 -5.24
CA ALA A 239 -12.70 9.82 -6.41
C ALA A 239 -13.34 8.99 -7.53
N GLU A 240 -14.09 9.65 -8.40
CA GLU A 240 -14.59 9.00 -9.62
C GLU A 240 -13.41 8.40 -10.41
N PRO A 241 -13.43 7.11 -10.73
CA PRO A 241 -12.25 6.41 -11.26
C PRO A 241 -11.61 7.08 -12.49
N LYS A 242 -12.41 7.63 -13.41
CA LYS A 242 -11.89 8.27 -14.62
C LYS A 242 -11.27 9.64 -14.38
N THR A 243 -11.48 10.25 -13.23
CA THR A 243 -10.91 11.57 -12.91
C THR A 243 -9.53 11.47 -12.27
N LEU A 244 -9.30 10.43 -11.47
CA LEU A 244 -8.03 10.20 -10.79
C LEU A 244 -7.53 8.77 -11.06
N THR A 245 -6.98 8.55 -12.26
CA THR A 245 -6.35 7.28 -12.65
C THR A 245 -5.04 7.52 -13.40
N GLY A 246 -4.15 6.54 -13.39
CA GLY A 246 -2.83 6.61 -14.05
C GLY A 246 -1.85 7.57 -13.36
N ARG A 247 -2.11 7.97 -12.11
CA ARG A 247 -1.26 8.90 -11.37
C ARG A 247 -0.08 8.18 -10.72
N VAL A 248 1.08 8.81 -10.81
CA VAL A 248 2.22 8.57 -9.92
C VAL A 248 2.30 9.79 -9.01
N ALA A 249 1.64 9.69 -7.87
CA ALA A 249 1.39 10.83 -6.98
C ALA A 249 2.28 10.79 -5.74
N TYR A 250 2.46 11.97 -5.14
CA TYR A 250 3.07 12.15 -3.83
C TYR A 250 2.01 12.69 -2.87
N SER A 251 1.95 12.16 -1.67
CA SER A 251 0.85 12.34 -0.72
C SER A 251 0.52 13.80 -0.43
N GLN A 252 1.50 14.60 0.03
CA GLN A 252 1.29 16.00 0.38
C GLN A 252 1.00 16.86 -0.87
N ASP A 253 1.70 16.59 -1.97
CA ASP A 253 1.50 17.29 -3.23
C ASP A 253 0.09 17.03 -3.79
N LEU A 254 -0.38 15.78 -3.70
CA LEU A 254 -1.72 15.41 -4.12
C LEU A 254 -2.80 16.10 -3.29
N LEU A 255 -2.68 16.10 -1.95
CA LEU A 255 -3.63 16.80 -1.09
C LEU A 255 -3.66 18.30 -1.39
N ALA A 256 -2.50 18.92 -1.62
CA ALA A 256 -2.40 20.32 -2.00
C ALA A 256 -3.06 20.59 -3.36
N GLU A 257 -2.82 19.75 -4.37
CA GLU A 257 -3.46 19.82 -5.69
C GLU A 257 -4.99 19.75 -5.60
N LEU A 258 -5.49 18.88 -4.73
CA LEU A 258 -6.94 18.66 -4.54
C LEU A 258 -7.58 19.64 -3.58
N GLY A 259 -6.81 20.54 -2.96
CA GLY A 259 -7.31 21.50 -1.96
C GLY A 259 -7.79 20.84 -0.66
N VAL A 260 -7.27 19.62 -0.34
CA VAL A 260 -7.64 18.87 0.86
C VAL A 260 -6.67 19.24 1.99
N PRO A 261 -7.17 19.71 3.16
CA PRO A 261 -6.31 19.98 4.31
C PRO A 261 -5.59 18.72 4.80
N GLN A 262 -4.32 18.88 5.18
CA GLN A 262 -3.60 17.78 5.79
C GLN A 262 -4.16 17.50 7.19
N PRO A 263 -4.49 16.24 7.53
CA PRO A 263 -4.94 15.88 8.87
C PRO A 263 -3.84 16.10 9.90
N ALA A 264 -4.23 16.39 11.14
CA ALA A 264 -3.31 16.48 12.27
C ALA A 264 -2.74 15.07 12.59
N ARG A 265 -1.52 15.04 13.13
CA ARG A 265 -0.91 13.81 13.69
C ARG A 265 -1.74 13.35 14.90
N ARG A 266 -2.08 12.07 14.98
CA ARG A 266 -2.76 11.42 16.12
C ARG A 266 -1.78 10.91 17.16
#